data_9bfbb28f2bad225d6bfcfd7c9699a1a4
#
_entry.id   9bfbb28f2bad225d6bfcfd7c9699a1a4
#
_cell.length_a   1.000
_cell.length_b   1.000
_cell.length_c   1.000
_cell.angle_alpha   90.00
_cell.angle_beta   90.00
_cell.angle_gamma   90.00
#
_symmetry.space_group_name_H-M   'P 1'
#
loop_
_entity.id
_entity.type
_entity.pdbx_description
1 polymer ?
#
loop_
_entity_poly.entity_id
_entity_poly.type
_entity_poly.pdbx_seq_one_letter_code
_entity_poly.pdbx_strand_id
1 'polypeptide(L)'
;MTVRTTAAALFVAGAAAGTVALTTGTASAMPTDFNCTSGQVTTKLVYGGAGAGGRDGAVQFTAKPGETCTLPGSLPVDLTGAHDVLVSSDAAPDAPAVEVSNGSSAYLPLHWTAIGAPGEQETPLALTVTAPQETSPRGDTSDPKIDLSWNLGGVDATSGSHTVHTGTMTAGTAPTI
;
A
#
# COMPACT_ATOMS: atom_id res chain seq x y z
N MET A 1 34.01 80.43 28.34
CA MET A 1 33.68 80.69 26.94
C MET A 1 32.35 79.97 26.62
N THR A 2 31.48 80.71 26.12
CA THR A 2 30.01 80.56 26.12
C THR A 2 29.46 79.39 25.26
N VAL A 3 28.64 78.60 25.89
CA VAL A 3 27.81 77.57 25.23
C VAL A 3 26.43 78.20 24.92
N ARG A 4 25.96 78.05 23.70
CA ARG A 4 24.60 78.42 23.33
C ARG A 4 23.82 77.13 22.97
N THR A 5 22.83 76.86 23.75
CA THR A 5 21.79 75.86 23.58
C THR A 5 20.74 76.29 22.55
N THR A 6 20.44 75.45 21.57
CA THR A 6 19.28 75.64 20.71
C THR A 6 18.38 74.42 20.86
N ALA A 7 17.16 74.70 21.31
CA ALA A 7 16.10 73.67 21.41
C ALA A 7 15.42 73.45 20.03
N ALA A 8 15.27 72.24 19.63
CA ALA A 8 14.48 71.82 18.46
C ALA A 8 13.30 71.03 18.93
N ALA A 9 12.11 71.50 18.58
CA ALA A 9 10.85 70.83 18.88
C ALA A 9 10.64 69.65 17.95
N LEU A 10 10.36 68.47 18.51
CA LEU A 10 10.01 67.26 17.78
C LEU A 10 8.48 67.15 17.72
N PHE A 11 7.96 67.17 16.51
CA PHE A 11 6.58 66.76 16.19
C PHE A 11 6.49 65.27 16.22
N VAL A 12 5.67 64.71 17.08
CA VAL A 12 5.29 63.31 17.09
C VAL A 12 4.12 63.11 16.12
N ALA A 13 4.40 62.58 14.95
CA ALA A 13 3.37 62.10 14.06
C ALA A 13 3.05 60.65 14.45
N GLY A 14 1.87 60.43 15.02
CA GLY A 14 1.39 59.11 15.35
C GLY A 14 1.04 58.32 14.07
N ALA A 15 1.84 57.35 13.71
CA ALA A 15 1.51 56.35 12.72
C ALA A 15 0.78 55.19 13.43
N ALA A 16 -0.53 55.12 13.26
CA ALA A 16 -1.31 53.93 13.63
C ALA A 16 -0.95 52.79 12.71
N ALA A 17 -0.04 51.93 13.14
CA ALA A 17 0.27 50.67 12.47
C ALA A 17 -0.88 49.72 12.74
N GLY A 18 -1.81 49.62 11.80
CA GLY A 18 -2.80 48.54 11.75
C GLY A 18 -2.09 47.20 11.53
N THR A 19 -1.95 46.42 12.57
CA THR A 19 -1.53 45.02 12.45
C THR A 19 -2.65 44.22 11.78
N VAL A 20 -2.52 44.02 10.48
CA VAL A 20 -3.32 43.02 9.78
C VAL A 20 -2.81 41.66 10.27
N ALA A 21 -3.54 41.05 11.20
CA ALA A 21 -3.33 39.67 11.57
C ALA A 21 -3.68 38.83 10.33
N LEU A 22 -2.67 38.44 9.58
CA LEU A 22 -2.77 37.35 8.60
C LEU A 22 -3.05 36.09 9.40
N THR A 23 -4.33 35.75 9.57
CA THR A 23 -4.72 34.41 9.97
C THR A 23 -4.25 33.50 8.83
N THR A 24 -3.06 32.91 9.02
CA THR A 24 -2.65 31.75 8.23
C THR A 24 -3.67 30.66 8.53
N GLY A 25 -4.76 30.65 7.78
CA GLY A 25 -5.65 29.51 7.73
C GLY A 25 -4.75 28.33 7.34
N THR A 26 -4.48 27.44 8.27
CA THR A 26 -4.00 26.12 7.94
C THR A 26 -5.08 25.53 7.05
N ALA A 27 -4.86 25.58 5.74
CA ALA A 27 -5.60 24.71 4.83
C ALA A 27 -5.29 23.30 5.32
N SER A 28 -6.21 22.73 6.10
CA SER A 28 -6.25 21.29 6.28
C SER A 28 -6.47 20.74 4.89
N ALA A 29 -5.39 20.32 4.23
CA ALA A 29 -5.51 19.45 3.09
C ALA A 29 -6.40 18.31 3.59
N MET A 30 -7.59 18.15 3.02
CA MET A 30 -8.35 16.92 3.20
C MET A 30 -7.39 15.80 2.82
N PRO A 31 -7.18 14.80 3.68
CA PRO A 31 -6.50 13.61 3.26
C PRO A 31 -7.37 13.00 2.17
N THR A 32 -7.00 13.22 0.94
CA THR A 32 -7.52 12.50 -0.20
C THR A 32 -6.79 11.16 -0.17
N ASP A 33 -7.35 10.20 0.55
CA ASP A 33 -6.91 8.80 0.52
C ASP A 33 -7.24 8.26 -0.88
N PHE A 34 -6.36 8.52 -1.83
CA PHE A 34 -6.47 7.94 -3.16
C PHE A 34 -5.95 6.51 -3.10
N ASN A 35 -6.81 5.56 -3.44
CA ASN A 35 -6.37 4.20 -3.69
C ASN A 35 -5.27 4.18 -4.75
N CYS A 36 -4.27 3.32 -4.52
CA CYS A 36 -3.22 3.12 -5.51
C CYS A 36 -3.81 2.59 -6.81
N THR A 37 -3.47 3.23 -7.92
CA THR A 37 -3.71 2.67 -9.24
C THR A 37 -2.61 1.67 -9.62
N SER A 38 -2.91 0.75 -10.53
CA SER A 38 -1.92 -0.19 -11.08
C SER A 38 -0.72 0.51 -11.72
N GLY A 39 -0.92 1.74 -12.19
CA GLY A 39 0.14 2.59 -12.76
C GLY A 39 1.10 3.20 -11.73
N GLN A 40 0.68 3.36 -10.47
CA GLN A 40 1.46 4.02 -9.41
C GLN A 40 2.36 3.07 -8.63
N VAL A 41 2.12 1.77 -8.71
CA VAL A 41 2.89 0.75 -8.01
C VAL A 41 3.58 -0.20 -8.98
N THR A 42 4.64 -0.84 -8.51
CA THR A 42 5.21 -2.05 -9.11
C THR A 42 4.86 -3.23 -8.22
N THR A 43 4.47 -4.34 -8.84
CA THR A 43 3.99 -5.51 -8.09
C THR A 43 4.83 -6.74 -8.45
N LYS A 44 5.18 -7.55 -7.47
CA LYS A 44 5.89 -8.82 -7.65
C LYS A 44 5.57 -9.81 -6.55
N LEU A 45 5.76 -11.11 -6.84
CA LEU A 45 5.79 -12.15 -5.81
C LEU A 45 7.16 -12.20 -5.13
N VAL A 46 7.14 -12.37 -3.82
CA VAL A 46 8.35 -12.59 -3.00
C VAL A 46 8.16 -13.84 -2.15
N TYR A 47 9.19 -14.67 -2.09
CA TYR A 47 9.20 -15.84 -1.22
C TYR A 47 9.65 -15.44 0.18
N GLY A 48 8.88 -15.83 1.19
CA GLY A 48 9.15 -15.50 2.60
C GLY A 48 9.91 -16.58 3.35
N GLY A 49 9.74 -17.83 2.93
CA GLY A 49 10.42 -18.96 3.57
C GLY A 49 9.57 -20.23 3.63
N ALA A 50 10.13 -21.24 4.31
CA ALA A 50 9.49 -22.53 4.56
C ALA A 50 9.78 -23.01 5.98
N GLY A 51 8.76 -23.50 6.68
CA GLY A 51 8.92 -24.06 8.01
C GLY A 51 7.79 -25.01 8.39
N ALA A 52 8.12 -26.14 9.03
CA ALA A 52 7.15 -27.13 9.51
C ALA A 52 6.09 -27.58 8.48
N GLY A 53 6.46 -27.59 7.19
CA GLY A 53 5.53 -27.94 6.11
C GLY A 53 4.76 -26.78 5.49
N GLY A 54 4.72 -25.64 6.18
CA GLY A 54 4.17 -24.38 5.64
C GLY A 54 5.16 -23.69 4.71
N ARG A 55 4.61 -22.85 3.87
CA ARG A 55 5.32 -21.91 3.00
C ARG A 55 4.74 -20.54 3.20
N ASP A 56 5.59 -19.54 3.21
CA ASP A 56 5.20 -18.14 3.25
C ASP A 56 5.73 -17.41 2.04
N GLY A 57 4.96 -16.44 1.62
CA GLY A 57 5.29 -15.53 0.55
C GLY A 57 4.50 -14.24 0.70
N ALA A 58 4.62 -13.36 -0.25
CA ALA A 58 3.78 -12.18 -0.31
C ALA A 58 3.69 -11.64 -1.73
N VAL A 59 2.60 -10.93 -2.00
CA VAL A 59 2.56 -9.96 -3.09
C VAL A 59 3.11 -8.66 -2.54
N GLN A 60 4.24 -8.20 -3.08
CA GLN A 60 4.84 -6.91 -2.76
C GLN A 60 4.33 -5.84 -3.71
N PHE A 61 3.85 -4.75 -3.16
CA PHE A 61 3.50 -3.53 -3.87
C PHE A 61 4.49 -2.45 -3.48
N THR A 62 5.19 -1.88 -4.45
CA THR A 62 6.18 -0.80 -4.20
C THR A 62 5.72 0.46 -4.93
N ALA A 63 5.52 1.56 -4.20
CA ALA A 63 5.20 2.85 -4.81
C ALA A 63 6.34 3.30 -5.73
N LYS A 64 6.00 3.78 -6.93
CA LYS A 64 6.98 4.36 -7.84
C LYS A 64 7.56 5.67 -7.28
N PRO A 65 8.75 6.09 -7.70
CA PRO A 65 9.32 7.37 -7.27
C PRO A 65 8.36 8.53 -7.50
N GLY A 66 8.12 9.33 -6.45
CA GLY A 66 7.22 10.48 -6.50
C GLY A 66 5.74 10.16 -6.30
N GLU A 67 5.36 8.88 -6.27
CA GLU A 67 3.98 8.46 -6.02
C GLU A 67 3.71 8.30 -4.53
N THR A 68 2.47 8.63 -4.13
CA THR A 68 1.93 8.38 -2.79
C THR A 68 0.48 7.98 -2.95
N CYS A 69 0.09 6.85 -2.37
CA CYS A 69 -1.25 6.32 -2.46
C CYS A 69 -1.52 5.29 -1.35
N THR A 70 -2.75 4.85 -1.22
CA THR A 70 -3.20 3.94 -0.18
C THR A 70 -3.66 2.61 -0.79
N LEU A 71 -3.21 1.50 -0.22
CA LEU A 71 -3.66 0.15 -0.55
C LEU A 71 -4.70 -0.30 0.47
N PRO A 72 -5.82 -0.92 0.06
CA PRO A 72 -6.76 -1.55 0.99
C PRO A 72 -6.07 -2.58 1.88
N GLY A 73 -6.62 -2.81 3.07
CA GLY A 73 -6.10 -3.81 4.01
C GLY A 73 -6.17 -5.26 3.51
N SER A 74 -6.95 -5.51 2.46
CA SER A 74 -6.98 -6.78 1.72
C SER A 74 -7.29 -6.53 0.25
N LEU A 75 -6.85 -7.43 -0.62
CA LEU A 75 -7.16 -7.43 -2.04
C LEU A 75 -7.60 -8.82 -2.48
N PRO A 76 -8.59 -8.94 -3.37
CA PRO A 76 -8.98 -10.23 -3.92
C PRO A 76 -7.83 -10.84 -4.73
N VAL A 77 -7.62 -12.14 -4.53
CA VAL A 77 -6.58 -12.92 -5.19
C VAL A 77 -7.19 -14.19 -5.78
N ASP A 78 -6.79 -14.51 -6.99
CA ASP A 78 -7.15 -15.73 -7.68
C ASP A 78 -5.89 -16.47 -8.15
N LEU A 79 -5.95 -17.78 -8.27
CA LEU A 79 -4.90 -18.61 -8.87
C LEU A 79 -5.34 -19.14 -10.25
N THR A 80 -4.41 -19.16 -11.18
CA THR A 80 -4.61 -19.75 -12.50
C THR A 80 -3.72 -20.97 -12.67
N GLY A 81 -4.28 -22.05 -13.24
CA GLY A 81 -3.54 -23.27 -13.53
C GLY A 81 -3.34 -24.21 -12.34
N ALA A 82 -4.11 -24.02 -11.27
CA ALA A 82 -4.23 -24.96 -10.16
C ALA A 82 -5.73 -25.21 -9.94
N HIS A 83 -6.21 -26.41 -10.28
CA HIS A 83 -7.64 -26.71 -10.31
C HIS A 83 -8.19 -27.12 -8.95
N ASP A 84 -7.36 -27.78 -8.16
CA ASP A 84 -7.73 -28.32 -6.85
C ASP A 84 -7.20 -27.45 -5.68
N VAL A 85 -6.71 -26.22 -5.98
CA VAL A 85 -6.23 -25.26 -4.99
C VAL A 85 -7.20 -24.11 -4.85
N LEU A 86 -7.59 -23.82 -3.62
CA LEU A 86 -8.47 -22.72 -3.27
C LEU A 86 -7.67 -21.50 -2.78
N VAL A 87 -8.28 -20.33 -2.86
CA VAL A 87 -7.77 -19.12 -2.19
C VAL A 87 -8.77 -18.66 -1.15
N SER A 88 -8.29 -18.33 0.04
CA SER A 88 -9.10 -17.81 1.14
C SER A 88 -8.44 -16.59 1.76
N SER A 89 -9.22 -15.57 2.08
CA SER A 89 -8.72 -14.41 2.79
C SER A 89 -8.97 -14.56 4.29
N ASP A 90 -7.91 -14.42 5.09
CA ASP A 90 -7.96 -14.37 6.55
C ASP A 90 -7.98 -12.92 7.07
N ALA A 91 -7.91 -11.94 6.17
CA ALA A 91 -7.99 -10.53 6.54
C ALA A 91 -9.40 -10.18 7.06
N ALA A 92 -9.45 -9.39 8.12
CA ALA A 92 -10.72 -8.84 8.60
C ALA A 92 -11.37 -7.94 7.54
N PRO A 93 -12.71 -7.88 7.45
CA PRO A 93 -13.40 -7.02 6.48
C PRO A 93 -13.09 -5.54 6.63
N ASP A 94 -12.70 -5.12 7.83
CA ASP A 94 -12.32 -3.76 8.21
C ASP A 94 -10.80 -3.60 8.39
N ALA A 95 -10.01 -4.49 7.77
CA ALA A 95 -8.56 -4.42 7.83
C ALA A 95 -8.06 -3.03 7.39
N PRO A 96 -7.18 -2.40 8.17
CA PRO A 96 -6.75 -1.03 7.91
C PRO A 96 -5.99 -0.92 6.57
N ALA A 97 -6.27 0.15 5.87
CA ALA A 97 -5.53 0.49 4.65
C ALA A 97 -4.08 0.89 4.96
N VAL A 98 -3.18 0.70 4.01
CA VAL A 98 -1.74 0.95 4.14
C VAL A 98 -1.31 2.00 3.15
N GLU A 99 -0.75 3.10 3.63
CA GLU A 99 -0.12 4.11 2.78
C GLU A 99 1.26 3.64 2.31
N VAL A 100 1.53 3.84 1.02
CA VAL A 100 2.84 3.64 0.41
C VAL A 100 3.27 4.90 -0.34
N SER A 101 4.54 5.24 -0.23
CA SER A 101 5.08 6.45 -0.85
C SER A 101 6.53 6.28 -1.26
N ASN A 102 6.89 6.91 -2.37
CA ASN A 102 8.27 7.16 -2.80
C ASN A 102 9.23 5.96 -2.64
N GLY A 103 8.84 4.82 -3.17
CA GLY A 103 9.64 3.59 -3.14
C GLY A 103 9.45 2.71 -1.90
N SER A 104 8.59 3.11 -0.96
CA SER A 104 8.21 2.22 0.13
C SER A 104 7.33 1.08 -0.37
N SER A 105 7.26 0.00 0.40
CA SER A 105 6.53 -1.21 0.02
C SER A 105 5.49 -1.60 1.06
N ALA A 106 4.41 -2.19 0.57
CA ALA A 106 3.46 -2.95 1.37
C ALA A 106 3.40 -4.39 0.85
N TYR A 107 2.97 -5.30 1.70
CA TYR A 107 2.97 -6.73 1.45
C TYR A 107 1.62 -7.33 1.79
N LEU A 108 1.02 -8.04 0.84
CA LEU A 108 -0.11 -8.92 1.05
C LEU A 108 0.45 -10.33 1.34
N PRO A 109 0.41 -10.80 2.60
CA PRO A 109 0.97 -12.10 2.96
C PRO A 109 0.22 -13.23 2.28
N LEU A 110 0.97 -14.28 1.92
CA LEU A 110 0.48 -15.54 1.40
C LEU A 110 1.02 -16.66 2.29
N HIS A 111 0.16 -17.60 2.67
CA HIS A 111 0.55 -18.80 3.42
C HIS A 111 -0.12 -20.03 2.81
N TRP A 112 0.63 -21.13 2.65
CA TRP A 112 0.10 -22.39 2.11
C TRP A 112 0.91 -23.59 2.62
N THR A 113 0.38 -24.77 2.42
CA THR A 113 1.04 -26.04 2.74
C THR A 113 1.65 -26.64 1.49
N ALA A 114 2.84 -27.24 1.61
CA ALA A 114 3.54 -27.93 0.54
C ALA A 114 4.38 -29.10 1.10
N ILE A 115 3.65 -30.09 1.64
CA ILE A 115 4.24 -31.32 2.21
C ILE A 115 3.80 -32.60 1.49
N GLY A 116 2.77 -32.50 0.65
CA GLY A 116 2.26 -33.62 -0.12
C GLY A 116 3.30 -34.23 -1.05
N ALA A 117 3.10 -35.47 -1.43
CA ALA A 117 3.93 -36.14 -2.43
C ALA A 117 3.81 -35.43 -3.80
N PRO A 118 4.74 -35.63 -4.75
CA PRO A 118 4.74 -34.93 -6.03
C PRO A 118 3.44 -35.01 -6.86
N GLY A 119 2.60 -36.02 -6.65
CA GLY A 119 1.29 -36.16 -7.31
C GLY A 119 0.13 -35.55 -6.52
N GLU A 120 0.40 -35.02 -5.34
CA GLU A 120 -0.57 -34.40 -4.42
C GLU A 120 -0.41 -32.88 -4.34
N GLN A 121 0.47 -32.33 -5.17
CA GLN A 121 0.71 -30.89 -5.26
C GLN A 121 0.41 -30.40 -6.67
N GLU A 122 -0.09 -29.18 -6.75
CA GLU A 122 -0.19 -28.41 -7.98
C GLU A 122 0.72 -27.19 -7.92
N THR A 123 1.25 -26.82 -9.08
CA THR A 123 2.00 -25.58 -9.21
C THR A 123 1.19 -24.62 -10.05
N PRO A 124 0.63 -23.55 -9.45
CA PRO A 124 -0.09 -22.53 -10.20
C PRO A 124 0.76 -21.95 -11.32
N LEU A 125 0.14 -21.51 -12.40
CA LEU A 125 0.81 -20.78 -13.47
C LEU A 125 0.98 -19.31 -13.11
N ALA A 126 -0.06 -18.72 -12.52
CA ALA A 126 -0.06 -17.33 -12.13
C ALA A 126 -0.95 -17.09 -10.92
N LEU A 127 -0.65 -15.98 -10.23
CA LEU A 127 -1.49 -15.37 -9.22
C LEU A 127 -1.99 -14.03 -9.78
N THR A 128 -3.31 -13.85 -9.76
CA THR A 128 -3.98 -12.63 -10.21
C THR A 128 -4.46 -11.84 -8.99
N VAL A 129 -4.02 -10.59 -8.85
CA VAL A 129 -4.55 -9.67 -7.85
C VAL A 129 -5.54 -8.73 -8.51
N THR A 130 -6.72 -8.56 -7.93
CA THR A 130 -7.64 -7.49 -8.32
C THR A 130 -7.21 -6.21 -7.62
N ALA A 131 -6.69 -5.25 -8.36
CA ALA A 131 -6.29 -3.94 -7.84
C ALA A 131 -7.53 -3.13 -7.38
N PRO A 132 -7.34 -2.09 -6.56
CA PRO A 132 -8.41 -1.18 -6.21
C PRO A 132 -9.08 -0.61 -7.46
N GLN A 133 -10.38 -0.34 -7.36
CA GLN A 133 -11.14 0.23 -8.46
C GLN A 133 -10.54 1.55 -8.94
N GLU A 134 -10.29 1.62 -10.22
CA GLU A 134 -9.82 2.83 -10.89
C GLU A 134 -10.98 3.51 -11.62
N THR A 135 -11.02 4.84 -11.54
CA THR A 135 -12.00 5.65 -12.28
C THR A 135 -11.28 6.46 -13.36
N SER A 136 -11.69 6.28 -14.61
CA SER A 136 -11.15 7.05 -15.73
C SER A 136 -11.59 8.51 -15.67
N PRO A 137 -10.91 9.45 -16.36
CA PRO A 137 -11.36 10.83 -16.48
C PRO A 137 -12.76 10.99 -17.11
N ARG A 138 -13.28 9.95 -17.74
CA ARG A 138 -14.63 9.92 -18.33
C ARG A 138 -15.69 9.40 -17.35
N GLY A 139 -15.27 8.95 -16.15
CA GLY A 139 -16.15 8.40 -15.13
C GLY A 139 -16.38 6.89 -15.24
N ASP A 140 -15.72 6.20 -16.20
CA ASP A 140 -15.80 4.74 -16.27
C ASP A 140 -14.97 4.14 -15.14
N THR A 141 -15.50 3.09 -14.51
CA THR A 141 -14.81 2.35 -13.46
C THR A 141 -14.28 1.01 -13.98
N SER A 142 -13.13 0.60 -13.48
CA SER A 142 -12.54 -0.71 -13.77
C SER A 142 -11.85 -1.27 -12.53
N ASP A 143 -11.81 -2.59 -12.45
CA ASP A 143 -11.06 -3.33 -11.43
C ASP A 143 -9.86 -3.98 -12.13
N PRO A 144 -8.70 -3.31 -12.23
CA PRO A 144 -7.56 -3.83 -12.96
C PRO A 144 -7.08 -5.15 -12.39
N LYS A 145 -6.74 -6.09 -13.27
CA LYS A 145 -6.13 -7.35 -12.91
C LYS A 145 -4.62 -7.26 -13.07
N ILE A 146 -3.90 -7.65 -12.04
CA ILE A 146 -2.44 -7.73 -12.04
C ILE A 146 -2.05 -9.19 -12.01
N ASP A 147 -1.55 -9.70 -13.13
CA ASP A 147 -1.11 -11.07 -13.25
C ASP A 147 0.38 -11.19 -12.93
N LEU A 148 0.69 -12.08 -12.01
CA LEU A 148 2.04 -12.37 -11.54
C LEU A 148 2.35 -13.84 -11.79
N SER A 149 3.38 -14.13 -12.58
CA SER A 149 3.83 -15.52 -12.78
C SER A 149 4.17 -16.15 -11.43
N TRP A 150 3.59 -17.31 -11.16
CA TRP A 150 3.84 -18.04 -9.92
C TRP A 150 5.23 -18.66 -9.95
N ASN A 151 6.05 -18.34 -8.95
CA ASN A 151 7.41 -18.84 -8.80
C ASN A 151 7.71 -19.32 -7.36
N LEU A 152 6.65 -19.60 -6.59
CA LEU A 152 6.75 -19.91 -5.16
C LEU A 152 6.71 -21.43 -4.87
N GLY A 153 6.70 -22.27 -5.90
CA GLY A 153 6.73 -23.73 -5.76
C GLY A 153 5.35 -24.37 -5.71
N GLY A 154 5.28 -25.62 -5.29
CA GLY A 154 4.04 -26.38 -5.21
C GLY A 154 3.15 -25.95 -4.07
N VAL A 155 1.86 -26.19 -4.24
CA VAL A 155 0.80 -26.04 -3.22
C VAL A 155 0.14 -27.41 -3.09
N ASP A 156 -0.14 -27.86 -1.88
CA ASP A 156 -0.88 -29.10 -1.67
C ASP A 156 -2.28 -28.99 -2.31
N ALA A 157 -2.67 -30.02 -3.06
CA ALA A 157 -3.94 -30.09 -3.77
C ALA A 157 -4.90 -31.10 -3.14
N THR A 158 -4.54 -31.66 -1.98
CA THR A 158 -5.36 -32.62 -1.26
C THR A 158 -6.31 -31.97 -0.28
N SER A 159 -7.49 -32.55 -0.12
CA SER A 159 -8.49 -32.07 0.82
C SER A 159 -7.92 -31.84 2.24
N GLY A 160 -8.10 -30.63 2.77
CA GLY A 160 -7.63 -30.21 4.09
C GLY A 160 -6.34 -29.40 4.08
N SER A 161 -5.58 -29.38 2.97
CA SER A 161 -4.34 -28.59 2.84
C SER A 161 -4.23 -27.79 1.53
N HIS A 162 -5.27 -27.82 0.70
CA HIS A 162 -5.32 -27.25 -0.65
C HIS A 162 -5.72 -25.76 -0.70
N THR A 163 -5.37 -25.00 0.31
CA THR A 163 -5.75 -23.57 0.37
C THR A 163 -4.53 -22.68 0.50
N VAL A 164 -4.47 -21.68 -0.35
CA VAL A 164 -3.57 -20.53 -0.18
C VAL A 164 -4.34 -19.46 0.58
N HIS A 165 -3.85 -19.12 1.77
CA HIS A 165 -4.41 -18.10 2.64
C HIS A 165 -3.76 -16.75 2.34
N THR A 166 -4.57 -15.70 2.20
CA THR A 166 -4.09 -14.32 2.10
C THR A 166 -4.35 -13.60 3.42
N GLY A 167 -3.36 -12.88 3.94
CA GLY A 167 -3.47 -12.13 5.18
C GLY A 167 -3.81 -10.65 4.97
N THR A 168 -3.74 -9.90 6.07
CA THR A 168 -3.88 -8.44 6.05
C THR A 168 -2.66 -7.77 5.45
N MET A 169 -2.87 -6.75 4.61
CA MET A 169 -1.82 -5.91 4.05
C MET A 169 -0.96 -5.29 5.16
N THR A 170 0.35 -5.33 5.02
CA THR A 170 1.29 -4.76 5.99
C THR A 170 2.32 -3.86 5.29
N ALA A 171 2.68 -2.75 5.93
CA ALA A 171 3.79 -1.90 5.48
C ALA A 171 5.13 -2.44 5.97
N GLY A 172 6.20 -2.09 5.28
CA GLY A 172 7.57 -2.30 5.76
C GLY A 172 8.30 -3.47 5.12
N THR A 173 8.57 -4.53 5.87
CA THR A 173 9.36 -5.69 5.41
C THR A 173 8.48 -6.85 4.98
N ALA A 174 8.98 -7.65 4.03
CA ALA A 174 8.30 -8.88 3.63
C ALA A 174 8.10 -9.82 4.84
N PRO A 175 6.95 -10.50 4.93
CA PRO A 175 6.75 -11.52 5.95
C PRO A 175 7.79 -12.62 5.78
N THR A 176 8.35 -13.06 6.90
CA THR A 176 9.30 -14.19 6.98
C THR A 176 8.83 -15.13 8.08
N ILE A 177 9.09 -16.43 7.90
CA ILE A 177 8.88 -17.45 8.94
C ILE A 177 9.90 -17.25 10.06
#